data_0c67ae8c4c0af470f68d0daca14b7f3a
#
_entry.id   0c67ae8c4c0af470f68d0daca14b7f3a
#
_cell.length_a   1.000
_cell.length_b   1.000
_cell.length_c   1.000
_cell.angle_alpha   90.00
_cell.angle_beta   90.00
_cell.angle_gamma   90.00
#
_symmetry.space_group_name_H-M   'P 1'
#
loop_
_entity.id
_entity.type
_entity.pdbx_description
1 polymer ?
#
loop_
_entity_poly.entity_id
_entity_poly.type
_entity_poly.pdbx_seq_one_letter_code
_entity_poly.pdbx_strand_id
1 'polypeptide(L)'
;MNEIYTEKEILGDALNTEKNATNLYNLGANECVHDNLRETMLNLLSKEHEIQVDIFNQMHTMGFYPTPAAESKKVQEAKTKFECGYKAI
;
A
#
# COMPACT_ATOMS: atom_id res chain seq x y z
N MET A 1 12.43 -26.07 -14.80
CA MET A 1 12.32 -25.54 -14.32
C MET A 1 12.02 -24.41 -14.55
N ASN A 2 11.30 -24.21 -15.06
CA ASN A 2 10.92 -23.17 -15.35
C ASN A 2 10.22 -22.57 -14.47
N GLU A 3 10.07 -23.13 -13.72
CA GLU A 3 9.62 -22.61 -12.73
C GLU A 3 10.31 -21.47 -12.38
N ILE A 4 10.62 -20.79 -13.18
CA ILE A 4 11.27 -19.61 -12.98
C ILE A 4 10.37 -18.61 -12.39
N TYR A 5 10.80 -18.09 -11.32
CA TYR A 5 10.12 -17.05 -10.59
C TYR A 5 10.29 -15.76 -11.39
N THR A 6 9.28 -15.29 -12.04
CA THR A 6 9.35 -14.14 -12.95
C THR A 6 9.46 -12.83 -12.17
N GLU A 7 9.93 -11.78 -12.85
CA GLU A 7 9.99 -10.46 -12.23
C GLU A 7 8.62 -9.99 -11.76
N LYS A 8 7.59 -10.30 -12.53
CA LYS A 8 6.22 -9.96 -12.13
C LYS A 8 5.82 -10.66 -10.84
N GLU A 9 6.18 -11.93 -10.71
CA GLU A 9 5.87 -12.70 -9.50
C GLU A 9 6.66 -12.20 -8.31
N ILE A 10 7.94 -11.88 -8.51
CA ILE A 10 8.80 -11.34 -7.45
C ILE A 10 8.21 -10.03 -6.93
N LEU A 11 7.87 -9.12 -7.84
CA LEU A 11 7.32 -7.82 -7.44
C LEU A 11 5.93 -7.95 -6.82
N GLY A 12 5.12 -8.87 -7.35
CA GLY A 12 3.80 -9.14 -6.78
C GLY A 12 3.88 -9.66 -5.36
N ASP A 13 4.80 -10.58 -5.10
CA ASP A 13 5.00 -11.12 -3.76
C ASP A 13 5.56 -10.05 -2.83
N ALA A 14 6.47 -9.21 -3.32
CA ALA A 14 7.01 -8.10 -2.52
C ALA A 14 5.89 -7.12 -2.14
N LEU A 15 5.01 -6.81 -3.07
CA LEU A 15 3.88 -5.92 -2.81
C LEU A 15 2.95 -6.51 -1.75
N ASN A 16 2.65 -7.80 -1.86
CA ASN A 16 1.80 -8.48 -0.87
C ASN A 16 2.45 -8.49 0.50
N THR A 17 3.77 -8.69 0.56
CA THR A 17 4.51 -8.67 1.81
C THR A 17 4.42 -7.30 2.45
N GLU A 18 4.56 -6.22 1.66
CA GLU A 18 4.46 -4.86 2.18
C GLU A 18 3.06 -4.55 2.67
N LYS A 19 2.04 -5.04 1.98
CA LYS A 19 0.65 -4.87 2.43
C LYS A 19 0.40 -5.57 3.76
N ASN A 20 0.94 -6.77 3.93
CA ASN A 20 0.82 -7.50 5.19
C ASN A 20 1.58 -6.79 6.30
N ALA A 21 2.76 -6.26 6.02
CA ALA A 21 3.56 -5.53 7.00
C ALA A 21 2.85 -4.27 7.47
N THR A 22 2.24 -3.51 6.55
CA THR A 22 1.51 -2.30 6.93
C THR A 22 0.32 -2.61 7.80
N ASN A 23 -0.39 -3.71 7.51
CA ASN A 23 -1.50 -4.14 8.35
C ASN A 23 -1.03 -4.49 9.75
N LEU A 24 0.10 -5.18 9.87
CA LEU A 24 0.65 -5.56 11.15
C LEU A 24 1.09 -4.35 11.97
N TYR A 25 1.78 -3.41 11.34
CA TYR A 25 2.21 -2.19 12.05
C TYR A 25 1.04 -1.33 12.46
N ASN A 26 -0.01 -1.26 11.65
CA ASN A 26 -1.21 -0.52 12.01
C ASN A 26 -1.90 -1.18 13.21
N LEU A 27 -2.01 -2.50 13.20
CA LEU A 27 -2.59 -3.23 14.32
C LEU A 27 -1.75 -3.01 15.59
N GLY A 28 -0.43 -3.09 15.45
CA GLY A 28 0.48 -2.85 16.56
C GLY A 28 0.30 -1.46 17.14
N ALA A 29 0.18 -0.44 16.29
CA ALA A 29 -0.02 0.94 16.75
C ALA A 29 -1.34 1.07 17.51
N ASN A 30 -2.40 0.41 17.02
CA ASN A 30 -3.72 0.47 17.67
C ASN A 30 -3.71 -0.21 19.04
N GLU A 31 -2.87 -1.21 19.22
CA GLU A 31 -2.81 -1.95 20.48
C GLU A 31 -1.78 -1.41 21.48
N CYS A 32 -0.95 -0.45 21.06
CA CYS A 32 0.08 0.08 21.95
C CYS A 32 -0.50 0.98 23.01
N VAL A 33 -0.03 0.78 24.25
CA VAL A 33 -0.41 1.63 25.37
C VAL A 33 0.64 2.70 25.66
N HIS A 34 1.85 2.55 25.11
CA HIS A 34 2.92 3.52 25.29
C HIS A 34 3.04 4.41 24.06
N ASP A 35 3.02 5.73 24.26
CA ASP A 35 3.01 6.67 23.14
C ASP A 35 4.25 6.58 22.26
N ASN A 36 5.43 6.44 22.87
CA ASN A 36 6.66 6.36 22.08
C ASN A 36 6.74 5.07 21.27
N LEU A 37 6.20 3.97 21.76
CA LEU A 37 6.15 2.73 21.00
C LEU A 37 5.15 2.85 19.85
N ARG A 38 4.00 3.46 20.11
CA ARG A 38 3.01 3.72 19.07
C ARG A 38 3.61 4.58 17.97
N GLU A 39 4.34 5.64 18.35
CA GLU A 39 4.98 6.51 17.39
C GLU A 39 5.99 5.75 16.52
N THR A 40 6.76 4.86 17.13
CA THR A 40 7.68 4.01 16.38
C THR A 40 6.94 3.14 15.38
N MET A 41 5.83 2.52 15.79
CA MET A 41 5.01 1.70 14.90
C MET A 41 4.45 2.51 13.73
N LEU A 42 4.00 3.73 14.01
CA LEU A 42 3.47 4.60 12.96
C LEU A 42 4.55 5.06 12.00
N ASN A 43 5.77 5.28 12.49
CA ASN A 43 6.89 5.62 11.62
C ASN A 43 7.28 4.45 10.73
N LEU A 44 7.26 3.23 11.27
CA LEU A 44 7.52 2.04 10.47
C LEU A 44 6.43 1.82 9.43
N LEU A 45 5.18 2.07 9.80
CA LEU A 45 4.05 1.97 8.88
C LEU A 45 4.24 2.94 7.71
N SER A 46 4.64 4.18 7.99
CA SER A 46 4.88 5.18 6.96
C SER A 46 5.98 4.75 5.99
N LYS A 47 7.07 4.19 6.52
CA LYS A 47 8.17 3.69 5.68
C LYS A 47 7.75 2.52 4.82
N GLU A 48 6.93 1.62 5.37
CA GLU A 48 6.43 0.49 4.59
C GLU A 48 5.51 0.93 3.47
N HIS A 49 4.72 1.98 3.70
CA HIS A 49 3.89 2.55 2.65
C HIS A 49 4.74 3.16 1.53
N GLU A 50 5.85 3.81 1.87
CA GLU A 50 6.76 4.34 0.87
C GLU A 50 7.34 3.23 0.00
N ILE A 51 7.75 2.13 0.62
CA ILE A 51 8.28 0.97 -0.10
C ILE A 51 7.19 0.40 -1.00
N GLN A 52 5.96 0.31 -0.49
CA GLN A 52 4.83 -0.21 -1.26
C GLN A 52 4.59 0.63 -2.52
N VAL A 53 4.66 1.96 -2.40
CA VAL A 53 4.49 2.86 -3.53
C VAL A 53 5.63 2.66 -4.54
N ASP A 54 6.86 2.51 -4.06
CA ASP A 54 8.00 2.28 -4.95
C ASP A 54 7.85 0.98 -5.73
N ILE A 55 7.40 -0.09 -5.06
CA ILE A 55 7.16 -1.38 -5.72
C ILE A 55 6.06 -1.23 -6.75
N PHE A 56 4.96 -0.57 -6.40
CA PHE A 56 3.85 -0.34 -7.30
C PHE A 56 4.30 0.43 -8.55
N ASN A 57 5.08 1.49 -8.35
CA ASN A 57 5.59 2.30 -9.47
C ASN A 57 6.50 1.48 -10.36
N GLN A 58 7.32 0.61 -9.78
CA GLN A 58 8.18 -0.27 -10.56
C GLN A 58 7.36 -1.24 -11.39
N MET A 59 6.33 -1.84 -10.80
CA MET A 59 5.45 -2.75 -11.52
C MET A 59 4.73 -2.03 -12.65
N HIS A 60 4.30 -0.81 -12.39
CA HIS A 60 3.61 -0.01 -13.39
C HIS A 60 4.54 0.31 -14.57
N THR A 61 5.77 0.72 -14.29
CA THR A 61 6.77 1.01 -15.31
C THR A 61 7.06 -0.21 -16.17
N MET A 62 7.04 -1.39 -15.57
CA MET A 62 7.29 -2.65 -16.28
C MET A 62 6.05 -3.23 -16.95
N GLY A 63 4.91 -2.58 -16.83
CA GLY A 63 3.68 -3.03 -17.45
C GLY A 63 3.01 -4.20 -16.75
N PHE A 64 3.30 -4.40 -15.47
CA PHE A 64 2.74 -5.52 -14.70
C PHE A 64 1.46 -5.16 -13.96
N TYR A 65 0.97 -3.96 -14.15
CA TYR A 65 -0.22 -3.49 -13.45
C TYR A 65 -1.18 -2.83 -14.43
N PRO A 66 -2.47 -2.70 -14.06
CA PRO A 66 -3.46 -2.07 -14.92
C PRO A 66 -3.10 -0.65 -15.31
N THR A 67 -3.72 -0.17 -16.37
CA THR A 67 -3.38 1.12 -16.94
C THR A 67 -3.64 2.26 -15.95
N PRO A 68 -2.80 3.29 -15.99
CA PRO A 68 -2.92 4.43 -15.10
C PRO A 68 -4.26 5.15 -15.22
N ALA A 69 -4.79 5.26 -16.43
CA ALA A 69 -6.03 5.99 -16.66
C ALA A 69 -7.20 5.41 -15.88
N ALA A 70 -7.34 4.08 -15.90
CA ALA A 70 -8.42 3.43 -15.20
C ALA A 70 -8.28 3.56 -13.68
N GLU A 71 -7.06 3.43 -13.19
CA GLU A 71 -6.82 3.55 -11.77
C GLU A 71 -6.98 4.96 -11.26
N SER A 72 -6.50 5.93 -12.02
CA SER A 72 -6.67 7.34 -11.66
C SER A 72 -8.12 7.70 -11.56
N LYS A 73 -8.95 7.19 -12.47
CA LYS A 73 -10.38 7.44 -12.44
C LYS A 73 -11.01 6.84 -11.19
N LYS A 74 -10.67 5.61 -10.85
CA LYS A 74 -11.19 4.95 -9.64
C LYS A 74 -10.79 5.68 -8.38
N VAL A 75 -9.55 6.12 -8.30
CA VAL A 75 -9.06 6.87 -7.15
C VAL A 75 -9.81 8.19 -7.03
N GLN A 76 -10.01 8.87 -8.14
CA GLN A 76 -10.73 10.15 -8.14
C GLN A 76 -12.19 9.96 -7.72
N GLU A 77 -12.83 8.92 -8.20
CA GLU A 77 -14.21 8.61 -7.82
C GLU A 77 -14.32 8.29 -6.33
N ALA A 78 -13.40 7.49 -5.82
CA ALA A 78 -13.38 7.14 -4.40
C ALA A 78 -13.14 8.37 -3.54
N LYS A 79 -12.22 9.23 -3.96
CA LYS A 79 -11.90 10.46 -3.24
C LYS A 79 -13.09 11.41 -3.21
N THR A 80 -13.74 11.60 -4.34
CA THR A 80 -14.92 12.45 -4.44
C THR A 80 -16.04 11.92 -3.55
N LYS A 81 -16.28 10.63 -3.61
CA LYS A 81 -17.31 10.00 -2.82
C LYS A 81 -17.04 10.15 -1.32
N PHE A 82 -15.80 9.97 -0.91
CA PHE A 82 -15.38 10.12 0.48
C PHE A 82 -15.57 11.56 0.95
N GLU A 83 -15.16 12.53 0.13
CA GLU A 83 -15.32 13.94 0.47
C GLU A 83 -16.78 14.33 0.60
N CYS A 84 -17.62 13.85 -0.29
CA CYS A 84 -19.06 14.12 -0.20
C CYS A 84 -19.66 13.54 1.08
N GLY A 85 -19.30 12.30 1.42
CA GLY A 85 -19.77 11.67 2.65
C GLY A 85 -19.28 12.42 3.87
N TYR A 86 -18.06 12.86 3.86
CA TYR A 86 -17.47 13.60 4.97
C TYR A 86 -18.17 14.95 5.17
N LYS A 87 -18.45 15.63 4.08
CA LYS A 87 -19.09 16.95 4.15
C LYS A 87 -20.55 16.86 4.57
N ALA A 88 -21.18 15.72 4.34
CA ALA A 88 -22.57 15.53 4.71
C ALA A 88 -22.77 15.36 6.22
N ILE A 89 -21.70 15.10 6.94
CA ILE A 89 -21.74 14.98 8.38
C ILE A 89 -21.65 16.35 9.03
#